data_b3d2fcdd48182c606849f4af4b8ae7cd
#
_entry.id   b3d2fcdd48182c606849f4af4b8ae7cd
#
_cell.length_a   1.000
_cell.length_b   1.000
_cell.length_c   1.000
_cell.angle_alpha   90.00
_cell.angle_beta   90.00
_cell.angle_gamma   90.00
#
_symmetry.space_group_name_H-M   'P 1'
#
loop_
_entity.id
_entity.type
_entity.pdbx_description
1 polymer ?
#
loop_
_entity_poly.entity_id
_entity_poly.type
_entity_poly.pdbx_seq_one_letter_code
_entity_poly.pdbx_strand_id
1 'polypeptide(L)'
;MSQKPVLVIMAAGMGSVRGLKQIDPVDPYGNIIIDFSIFDAREAGFEKVIFIIKKAIEEDFKIHIGNRISKYMDVAYVYQELDKIPDGYQVPEGRVKPWGTGHAVLCCSALIDGPFAVINADDYYGKEAFHMIYDQLSSVEDTDRYQYTMVGYKLYNTLTENGYVARGRMPDR
;
A
#
# COMPACT_ATOMS: atom_id res chain seq x y z
N MET A 1 17.43 1.03 -19.19
CA MET A 1 16.43 -0.01 -18.87
C MET A 1 15.41 0.63 -17.98
N SER A 2 14.11 0.64 -18.33
CA SER A 2 13.10 1.18 -17.43
C SER A 2 13.09 0.34 -16.16
N GLN A 3 13.06 0.99 -14.99
CA GLN A 3 12.98 0.30 -13.71
C GLN A 3 11.61 -0.37 -13.60
N LYS A 4 11.59 -1.60 -13.05
CA LYS A 4 10.33 -2.31 -12.83
C LYS A 4 9.49 -1.58 -11.78
N PRO A 5 8.17 -1.48 -11.95
CA PRO A 5 7.28 -0.89 -10.97
C PRO A 5 7.38 -1.55 -9.60
N VAL A 6 7.33 -0.74 -8.55
CA VAL A 6 7.36 -1.18 -7.14
C VAL A 6 5.96 -1.09 -6.56
N LEU A 7 5.54 -2.10 -5.80
CA LEU A 7 4.31 -2.06 -5.02
C LEU A 7 4.58 -1.47 -3.63
N VAL A 8 3.80 -0.48 -3.23
CA VAL A 8 3.83 0.14 -1.89
C VAL A 8 2.54 -0.18 -1.17
N ILE A 9 2.61 -0.77 0.01
CA ILE A 9 1.44 -1.14 0.81
C ILE A 9 1.41 -0.34 2.11
N MET A 10 0.36 0.46 2.29
CA MET A 10 0.16 1.24 3.50
C MET A 10 -0.44 0.36 4.60
N ALA A 11 0.39 -0.07 5.54
CA ALA A 11 0.05 -0.95 6.66
C ALA A 11 0.27 -0.31 8.05
N ALA A 12 0.59 0.97 8.13
CA ALA A 12 0.84 1.66 9.41
C ALA A 12 -0.41 1.75 10.31
N GLY A 13 -1.61 1.60 9.74
CA GLY A 13 -2.88 1.52 10.47
C GLY A 13 -3.19 0.17 11.10
N MET A 14 -2.50 -0.91 10.71
CA MET A 14 -2.78 -2.28 11.18
C MET A 14 -2.42 -2.52 12.65
N GLY A 15 -1.59 -1.68 13.25
CA GLY A 15 -1.17 -1.83 14.63
C GLY A 15 -2.10 -1.13 15.63
N SER A 16 -2.41 -1.81 16.73
CA SER A 16 -3.00 -1.22 17.94
C SER A 16 -2.17 -1.59 19.16
N VAL A 17 -2.43 -0.93 20.30
CA VAL A 17 -1.81 -1.27 21.60
C VAL A 17 -1.99 -2.75 22.01
N ARG A 18 -2.88 -3.48 21.33
CA ARG A 18 -3.19 -4.90 21.58
C ARG A 18 -2.68 -5.85 20.47
N GLY A 19 -1.74 -5.40 19.62
CA GLY A 19 -1.18 -6.19 18.52
C GLY A 19 -1.72 -5.81 17.14
N LEU A 20 -1.39 -6.62 16.13
CA LEU A 20 -1.87 -6.43 14.77
C LEU A 20 -3.38 -6.66 14.72
N LYS A 21 -4.12 -5.64 14.27
CA LYS A 21 -5.49 -5.78 13.80
C LYS A 21 -5.45 -6.21 12.34
N GLN A 22 -6.48 -6.90 11.86
CA GLN A 22 -6.65 -7.25 10.44
C GLN A 22 -5.75 -8.38 9.91
N ILE A 23 -5.27 -9.24 10.81
CA ILE A 23 -4.72 -10.55 10.44
C ILE A 23 -5.78 -11.68 10.55
N ASP A 24 -7.07 -11.28 10.64
CA ASP A 24 -8.14 -12.27 10.64
C ASP A 24 -8.18 -12.96 9.27
N PRO A 25 -8.14 -14.30 9.26
CA PRO A 25 -8.24 -15.05 8.02
C PRO A 25 -9.56 -14.78 7.29
N VAL A 26 -9.47 -14.60 5.99
CA VAL A 26 -10.66 -14.41 5.12
C VAL A 26 -11.04 -15.69 4.38
N ASP A 27 -10.25 -16.77 4.55
CA ASP A 27 -10.52 -18.08 3.98
C ASP A 27 -10.19 -19.22 4.96
N PRO A 28 -10.63 -20.47 4.67
CA PRO A 28 -10.35 -21.64 5.51
C PRO A 28 -8.86 -22.05 5.62
N TYR A 29 -8.01 -21.48 4.76
CA TYR A 29 -6.58 -21.80 4.71
C TYR A 29 -5.72 -20.85 5.54
N GLY A 30 -6.35 -19.84 6.16
CA GLY A 30 -5.68 -18.87 6.99
C GLY A 30 -5.08 -17.70 6.22
N ASN A 31 -5.46 -17.49 4.96
CA ASN A 31 -5.02 -16.33 4.20
C ASN A 31 -5.75 -15.07 4.64
N ILE A 32 -5.03 -13.96 4.66
CA ILE A 32 -5.53 -12.62 4.96
C ILE A 32 -5.60 -11.77 3.68
N ILE A 33 -6.27 -10.62 3.72
CA ILE A 33 -6.48 -9.78 2.52
C ILE A 33 -5.17 -9.43 1.81
N ILE A 34 -4.12 -9.14 2.57
CA ILE A 34 -2.78 -8.83 2.02
C ILE A 34 -2.22 -9.98 1.15
N ASP A 35 -2.49 -11.25 1.51
CA ASP A 35 -1.97 -12.39 0.74
C ASP A 35 -2.55 -12.41 -0.68
N PHE A 36 -3.83 -12.12 -0.82
CA PHE A 36 -4.48 -12.03 -2.14
C PHE A 36 -3.92 -10.85 -2.95
N SER A 37 -3.74 -9.69 -2.32
CA SER A 37 -3.12 -8.53 -2.97
C SER A 37 -1.69 -8.82 -3.44
N ILE A 38 -0.89 -9.50 -2.64
CA ILE A 38 0.48 -9.90 -2.99
C ILE A 38 0.48 -10.94 -4.12
N PHE A 39 -0.41 -11.92 -4.06
CA PHE A 39 -0.54 -12.93 -5.11
C PHE A 39 -0.89 -12.28 -6.45
N ASP A 40 -1.93 -11.44 -6.48
CA ASP A 40 -2.37 -10.77 -7.70
C ASP A 40 -1.31 -9.79 -8.24
N ALA A 41 -0.62 -9.06 -7.37
CA ALA A 41 0.46 -8.16 -7.76
C ALA A 41 1.63 -8.92 -8.39
N ARG A 42 2.02 -10.05 -7.81
CA ARG A 42 3.08 -10.90 -8.35
C ARG A 42 2.71 -11.46 -9.72
N GLU A 43 1.48 -11.95 -9.88
CA GLU A 43 0.97 -12.42 -11.18
C GLU A 43 0.95 -11.30 -12.24
N ALA A 44 0.72 -10.06 -11.83
CA ALA A 44 0.80 -8.89 -12.70
C ALA A 44 2.23 -8.50 -13.10
N GLY A 45 3.24 -8.95 -12.35
CA GLY A 45 4.66 -8.70 -12.66
C GLY A 45 5.43 -7.88 -11.63
N PHE A 46 4.82 -7.44 -10.52
CA PHE A 46 5.54 -6.80 -9.43
C PHE A 46 6.51 -7.79 -8.76
N GLU A 47 7.76 -7.40 -8.61
CA GLU A 47 8.81 -8.22 -7.99
C GLU A 47 9.23 -7.70 -6.61
N LYS A 48 8.95 -6.42 -6.34
CA LYS A 48 9.30 -5.76 -5.08
C LYS A 48 8.07 -5.15 -4.41
N VAL A 49 7.98 -5.33 -3.09
CA VAL A 49 6.98 -4.67 -2.25
C VAL A 49 7.64 -3.90 -1.11
N ILE A 50 7.14 -2.70 -0.85
CA ILE A 50 7.54 -1.88 0.30
C ILE A 50 6.34 -1.77 1.24
N PHE A 51 6.48 -2.27 2.46
CA PHE A 51 5.49 -2.10 3.50
C PHE A 51 5.77 -0.84 4.32
N ILE A 52 4.80 0.06 4.38
CA ILE A 52 4.82 1.21 5.28
C ILE A 52 4.15 0.80 6.58
N ILE A 53 4.92 0.68 7.64
CA ILE A 53 4.47 0.25 8.97
C ILE A 53 4.88 1.27 10.04
N LYS A 54 4.45 1.06 11.27
CA LYS A 54 5.05 1.71 12.45
C LYS A 54 6.20 0.85 12.97
N LYS A 55 7.25 1.47 13.46
CA LYS A 55 8.39 0.75 14.04
C LYS A 55 7.94 -0.17 15.18
N ALA A 56 6.95 0.25 15.97
CA ALA A 56 6.43 -0.49 17.10
C ALA A 56 5.80 -1.86 16.77
N ILE A 57 5.41 -2.09 15.49
CA ILE A 57 4.78 -3.35 15.07
C ILE A 57 5.70 -4.18 14.16
N GLU A 58 6.95 -3.77 13.97
CA GLU A 58 7.85 -4.38 12.99
C GLU A 58 8.03 -5.89 13.18
N GLU A 59 8.35 -6.31 14.39
CA GLU A 59 8.64 -7.71 14.69
C GLU A 59 7.38 -8.58 14.48
N ASP A 60 6.24 -8.15 15.01
CA ASP A 60 4.97 -8.86 14.82
C ASP A 60 4.58 -8.91 13.35
N PHE A 61 4.76 -7.80 12.61
CA PHE A 61 4.46 -7.75 11.19
C PHE A 61 5.36 -8.69 10.38
N LYS A 62 6.66 -8.74 10.68
CA LYS A 62 7.59 -9.65 10.03
C LYS A 62 7.23 -11.11 10.30
N ILE A 63 6.92 -11.47 11.54
CA ILE A 63 6.57 -12.85 11.93
C ILE A 63 5.30 -13.31 11.22
N HIS A 64 4.26 -12.51 11.24
CA HIS A 64 2.94 -12.93 10.76
C HIS A 64 2.73 -12.73 9.25
N ILE A 65 3.42 -11.75 8.63
CA ILE A 65 3.20 -11.34 7.25
C ILE A 65 4.50 -11.37 6.45
N GLY A 66 5.48 -10.56 6.85
CA GLY A 66 6.66 -10.26 6.05
C GLY A 66 7.50 -11.49 5.68
N ASN A 67 7.79 -12.37 6.66
CA ASN A 67 8.58 -13.59 6.43
C ASN A 67 7.92 -14.58 5.47
N ARG A 68 6.61 -14.55 5.38
CA ARG A 68 5.85 -15.36 4.43
C ARG A 68 5.98 -14.81 3.03
N ILE A 69 5.78 -13.50 2.87
CA ILE A 69 5.83 -12.81 1.59
C ILE A 69 7.24 -12.77 1.00
N SER A 70 8.28 -12.64 1.84
CA SER A 70 9.68 -12.61 1.39
C SER A 70 10.16 -13.88 0.68
N LYS A 71 9.38 -14.97 0.73
CA LYS A 71 9.63 -16.17 -0.05
C LYS A 71 9.28 -16.02 -1.53
N TYR A 72 8.49 -15.01 -1.87
CA TYR A 72 7.90 -14.83 -3.20
C TYR A 72 8.23 -13.48 -3.86
N MET A 73 8.55 -12.45 -3.06
CA MET A 73 8.86 -11.11 -3.53
C MET A 73 10.01 -10.52 -2.72
N ASP A 74 10.72 -9.54 -3.31
CA ASP A 74 11.65 -8.69 -2.56
C ASP A 74 10.87 -7.76 -1.63
N VAL A 75 11.13 -7.85 -0.32
CA VAL A 75 10.39 -7.12 0.72
C VAL A 75 11.27 -6.07 1.38
N ALA A 76 10.80 -4.84 1.38
CA ALA A 76 11.40 -3.75 2.14
C ALA A 76 10.39 -3.13 3.13
N TYR A 77 10.90 -2.48 4.17
CA TYR A 77 10.09 -1.83 5.19
C TYR A 77 10.45 -0.37 5.33
N VAL A 78 9.43 0.46 5.47
CA VAL A 78 9.54 1.88 5.74
C VAL A 78 8.68 2.21 6.96
N TYR A 79 9.19 3.11 7.81
CA TYR A 79 8.51 3.45 9.05
C TYR A 79 7.91 4.84 8.96
N GLN A 80 6.57 4.90 9.10
CA GLN A 80 5.84 6.15 9.23
C GLN A 80 5.82 6.59 10.69
N GLU A 81 6.79 7.41 11.06
CA GLU A 81 6.89 7.99 12.41
C GLU A 81 6.61 9.49 12.40
N LEU A 82 6.17 10.06 13.53
CA LEU A 82 5.76 11.47 13.62
C LEU A 82 6.89 12.45 13.35
N ASP A 83 8.10 12.09 13.71
CA ASP A 83 9.33 12.88 13.56
C ASP A 83 9.95 12.81 12.15
N LYS A 84 9.46 11.91 11.29
CA LYS A 84 9.94 11.75 9.91
C LYS A 84 9.28 12.76 8.98
N ILE A 85 9.55 14.04 9.20
CA ILE A 85 9.00 15.17 8.41
C ILE A 85 10.13 15.91 7.70
N PRO A 86 9.84 16.61 6.59
CA PRO A 86 10.84 17.40 5.88
C PRO A 86 11.46 18.48 6.74
N ASP A 87 12.68 18.88 6.36
CA ASP A 87 13.41 19.96 7.04
C ASP A 87 12.57 21.25 7.06
N GLY A 88 12.68 21.99 8.16
CA GLY A 88 11.96 23.25 8.37
C GLY A 88 10.56 23.08 8.95
N TYR A 89 10.06 21.86 9.13
CA TYR A 89 8.79 21.58 9.82
C TYR A 89 9.04 21.03 11.22
N GLN A 90 8.07 21.25 12.12
CA GLN A 90 8.10 20.74 13.49
C GLN A 90 6.81 19.98 13.79
N VAL A 91 6.93 18.92 14.60
CA VAL A 91 5.75 18.21 15.10
C VAL A 91 5.02 19.09 16.10
N PRO A 92 3.73 19.43 15.90
CA PRO A 92 2.97 20.21 16.87
C PRO A 92 2.94 19.51 18.24
N GLU A 93 3.03 20.32 19.29
CA GLU A 93 2.94 19.81 20.66
C GLU A 93 1.65 19.02 20.90
N GLY A 94 1.76 17.86 21.55
CA GLY A 94 0.62 16.98 21.84
C GLY A 94 0.10 16.17 20.65
N ARG A 95 0.73 16.24 19.47
CA ARG A 95 0.30 15.42 18.34
C ARG A 95 0.65 13.95 18.56
N VAL A 96 -0.38 13.10 18.57
CA VAL A 96 -0.24 11.62 18.68
C VAL A 96 -0.74 10.89 17.44
N LYS A 97 -1.57 11.55 16.61
CA LYS A 97 -2.09 10.94 15.38
C LYS A 97 -1.02 10.97 14.28
N PRO A 98 -0.85 9.88 13.51
CA PRO A 98 0.05 9.87 12.37
C PRO A 98 -0.36 10.94 11.34
N TRP A 99 0.60 11.31 10.51
CA TRP A 99 0.34 12.12 9.33
C TRP A 99 -0.49 11.32 8.31
N GLY A 100 -1.03 11.99 7.30
CA GLY A 100 -1.86 11.35 6.28
C GLY A 100 -1.09 10.43 5.32
N THR A 101 -1.81 9.92 4.32
CA THR A 101 -1.28 8.97 3.31
C THR A 101 -0.15 9.56 2.47
N GLY A 102 -0.21 10.86 2.15
CA GLY A 102 0.89 11.53 1.43
C GLY A 102 2.21 11.47 2.19
N HIS A 103 2.20 11.63 3.52
CA HIS A 103 3.40 11.46 4.34
C HIS A 103 3.88 10.01 4.35
N ALA A 104 2.97 9.05 4.40
CA ALA A 104 3.33 7.63 4.33
C ALA A 104 4.14 7.34 3.06
N VAL A 105 3.66 7.81 1.90
CA VAL A 105 4.37 7.66 0.62
C VAL A 105 5.70 8.41 0.61
N LEU A 106 5.74 9.63 1.17
CA LEU A 106 6.98 10.41 1.27
C LEU A 106 8.09 9.65 2.04
N CYS A 107 7.72 8.90 3.07
CA CYS A 107 8.69 8.06 3.80
C CYS A 107 9.39 7.01 2.93
N CYS A 108 8.83 6.67 1.76
CA CYS A 108 9.43 5.72 0.83
C CYS A 108 10.46 6.34 -0.12
N SER A 109 10.66 7.66 -0.12
CA SER A 109 11.46 8.39 -1.12
C SER A 109 12.89 7.86 -1.31
N ALA A 110 13.51 7.33 -0.26
CA ALA A 110 14.85 6.75 -0.33
C ALA A 110 14.92 5.35 -0.98
N LEU A 111 13.77 4.67 -1.16
CA LEU A 111 13.69 3.31 -1.70
C LEU A 111 12.99 3.23 -3.06
N ILE A 112 12.46 4.34 -3.53
CA ILE A 112 11.72 4.44 -4.80
C ILE A 112 12.44 5.46 -5.67
N ASP A 113 12.92 5.01 -6.81
CA ASP A 113 13.58 5.82 -7.83
C ASP A 113 12.97 5.60 -9.24
N GLY A 114 11.79 4.99 -9.31
CA GLY A 114 11.05 4.67 -10.53
C GLY A 114 9.54 4.63 -10.31
N PRO A 115 8.78 4.08 -11.26
CA PRO A 115 7.33 3.98 -11.15
C PRO A 115 6.90 3.09 -9.98
N PHE A 116 5.81 3.47 -9.31
CA PHE A 116 5.28 2.69 -8.19
C PHE A 116 3.77 2.79 -8.08
N ALA A 117 3.15 1.73 -7.55
CA ALA A 117 1.74 1.70 -7.18
C ALA A 117 1.59 1.76 -5.66
N VAL A 118 0.52 2.38 -5.17
CA VAL A 118 0.19 2.45 -3.74
C VAL A 118 -1.16 1.84 -3.48
N ILE A 119 -1.24 0.93 -2.51
CA ILE A 119 -2.49 0.32 -2.04
C ILE A 119 -2.61 0.36 -0.52
N ASN A 120 -3.82 0.20 -0.01
CA ASN A 120 -4.08 -0.05 1.41
C ASN A 120 -3.91 -1.55 1.72
N ALA A 121 -3.48 -1.87 2.92
CA ALA A 121 -3.28 -3.24 3.37
C ALA A 121 -4.58 -4.00 3.65
N ASP A 122 -5.68 -3.27 3.87
CA ASP A 122 -6.98 -3.76 4.30
C ASP A 122 -8.07 -3.69 3.20
N ASP A 123 -7.68 -3.28 1.99
CA ASP A 123 -8.57 -3.26 0.83
C ASP A 123 -8.21 -4.37 -0.16
N TYR A 124 -9.21 -4.98 -0.78
CA TYR A 124 -9.03 -5.91 -1.89
C TYR A 124 -9.35 -5.23 -3.24
N TYR A 125 -8.40 -5.23 -4.13
CA TYR A 125 -8.47 -4.49 -5.40
C TYR A 125 -8.86 -5.36 -6.60
N GLY A 126 -8.63 -6.67 -6.52
CA GLY A 126 -8.88 -7.62 -7.59
C GLY A 126 -7.75 -7.73 -8.61
N LYS A 127 -7.63 -8.90 -9.23
CA LYS A 127 -6.55 -9.27 -10.14
C LYS A 127 -6.38 -8.29 -11.31
N GLU A 128 -7.47 -7.93 -11.96
CA GLU A 128 -7.43 -7.05 -13.13
C GLU A 128 -6.86 -5.66 -12.80
N ALA A 129 -7.11 -5.15 -11.60
CA ALA A 129 -6.58 -3.86 -11.18
C ALA A 129 -5.05 -3.88 -11.12
N PHE A 130 -4.45 -4.96 -10.62
CA PHE A 130 -2.99 -5.10 -10.57
C PHE A 130 -2.37 -5.20 -11.95
N HIS A 131 -2.97 -5.94 -12.89
CA HIS A 131 -2.50 -6.00 -14.27
C HIS A 131 -2.59 -4.62 -14.94
N MET A 132 -3.75 -3.95 -14.86
CA MET A 132 -3.94 -2.64 -15.47
C MET A 132 -2.93 -1.60 -14.96
N ILE A 133 -2.70 -1.55 -13.64
CA ILE A 133 -1.77 -0.58 -13.07
C ILE A 133 -0.32 -0.93 -13.40
N TYR A 134 0.06 -2.20 -13.40
CA TYR A 134 1.40 -2.65 -13.75
C TYR A 134 1.73 -2.34 -15.20
N ASP A 135 0.84 -2.65 -16.12
CA ASP A 135 1.02 -2.39 -17.55
C ASP A 135 1.16 -0.89 -17.82
N GLN A 136 0.32 -0.07 -17.19
CA GLN A 136 0.41 1.39 -17.30
C GLN A 136 1.76 1.90 -16.77
N LEU A 137 2.17 1.50 -15.57
CA LEU A 137 3.42 1.93 -14.95
C LEU A 137 4.66 1.46 -15.74
N SER A 138 4.58 0.29 -16.38
CA SER A 138 5.67 -0.25 -17.20
C SER A 138 5.81 0.44 -18.56
N SER A 139 4.73 1.08 -19.04
CA SER A 139 4.68 1.75 -20.34
C SER A 139 4.94 3.26 -20.26
N VAL A 140 4.89 3.85 -19.06
CA VAL A 140 5.09 5.29 -18.88
C VAL A 140 6.57 5.64 -19.00
N GLU A 141 6.87 6.68 -19.77
CA GLU A 141 8.19 7.30 -19.85
C GLU A 141 8.20 8.58 -19.00
N ASP A 142 9.31 8.84 -18.34
CA ASP A 142 9.51 10.08 -17.61
C ASP A 142 9.52 11.26 -18.55
N THR A 143 8.73 12.29 -18.23
CA THR A 143 8.64 13.54 -18.97
C THR A 143 8.87 14.71 -18.00
N ASP A 144 8.71 15.93 -18.48
CA ASP A 144 8.73 17.17 -17.69
C ASP A 144 7.51 17.33 -16.76
N ARG A 145 6.55 16.38 -16.82
CA ARG A 145 5.32 16.39 -16.01
C ARG A 145 5.17 15.11 -15.21
N TYR A 146 4.70 15.26 -13.96
CA TYR A 146 4.30 14.12 -13.15
C TYR A 146 3.10 13.40 -13.79
N GLN A 147 3.19 12.08 -13.86
CA GLN A 147 2.14 11.23 -14.38
C GLN A 147 1.52 10.44 -13.24
N TYR A 148 0.21 10.60 -13.07
CA TYR A 148 -0.57 9.87 -12.08
C TYR A 148 -1.64 9.06 -12.78
N THR A 149 -1.85 7.85 -12.29
CA THR A 149 -2.92 6.98 -12.77
C THR A 149 -3.61 6.32 -11.59
N MET A 150 -4.88 5.99 -11.77
CA MET A 150 -5.61 5.19 -10.79
C MET A 150 -6.59 4.27 -11.52
N VAL A 151 -6.87 3.12 -10.92
CA VAL A 151 -7.91 2.20 -11.40
C VAL A 151 -9.26 2.67 -10.87
N GLY A 152 -10.18 2.96 -11.80
CA GLY A 152 -11.57 3.31 -11.48
C GLY A 152 -12.45 2.08 -11.41
N TYR A 153 -13.30 2.03 -10.39
CA TYR A 153 -14.30 0.96 -10.21
C TYR A 153 -15.70 1.49 -10.50
N LYS A 154 -16.52 0.67 -11.14
CA LYS A 154 -17.95 0.99 -11.27
C LYS A 154 -18.55 1.09 -9.86
N LEU A 155 -19.21 2.20 -9.56
CA LEU A 155 -19.76 2.47 -8.22
C LEU A 155 -20.63 1.31 -7.73
N TYR A 156 -21.46 0.75 -8.61
CA TYR A 156 -22.32 -0.38 -8.30
C TYR A 156 -21.55 -1.59 -7.70
N ASN A 157 -20.34 -1.87 -8.19
CA ASN A 157 -19.52 -3.00 -7.71
C ASN A 157 -18.82 -2.71 -6.36
N THR A 158 -18.94 -1.49 -5.83
CA THR A 158 -18.31 -1.09 -4.56
C THR A 158 -19.33 -0.89 -3.43
N LEU A 159 -20.60 -1.13 -3.69
CA LEU A 159 -21.67 -1.03 -2.70
C LEU A 159 -21.73 -2.31 -1.85
N THR A 160 -22.23 -2.17 -0.63
CA THR A 160 -22.46 -3.28 0.29
C THR A 160 -23.84 -3.13 0.91
N GLU A 161 -24.51 -4.27 1.18
CA GLU A 161 -25.75 -4.33 1.94
C GLU A 161 -25.49 -4.23 3.46
N ASN A 162 -24.24 -4.41 3.89
CA ASN A 162 -23.84 -4.51 5.30
C ASN A 162 -23.23 -3.20 5.82
N GLY A 163 -23.90 -2.08 5.61
CA GLY A 163 -23.53 -0.83 6.21
C GLY A 163 -23.19 0.28 5.20
N TYR A 164 -22.61 1.36 5.73
CA TYR A 164 -22.30 2.57 4.99
C TYR A 164 -20.82 2.61 4.58
N VAL A 165 -20.55 2.96 3.32
CA VAL A 165 -19.19 3.19 2.81
C VAL A 165 -19.09 4.55 2.12
N ALA A 166 -18.02 5.29 2.38
CA ALA A 166 -17.70 6.51 1.67
C ALA A 166 -16.81 6.19 0.45
N ARG A 167 -17.15 6.75 -0.72
CA ARG A 167 -16.39 6.59 -1.96
C ARG A 167 -16.17 7.94 -2.63
N GLY A 168 -14.97 8.13 -3.18
CA GLY A 168 -14.70 9.24 -4.09
C GLY A 168 -15.34 8.96 -5.45
N ARG A 169 -16.09 9.95 -5.98
CA ARG A 169 -16.66 9.88 -7.33
C ARG A 169 -15.80 10.68 -8.30
N MET A 170 -15.39 10.04 -9.40
CA MET A 170 -14.84 10.76 -10.54
C MET A 170 -16.00 11.21 -11.43
N PRO A 171 -16.04 12.49 -11.85
CA PRO A 171 -17.02 12.94 -12.84
C PRO A 171 -16.74 12.27 -14.18
N ASP A 172 -17.81 11.93 -14.89
CA ASP A 172 -17.71 11.52 -16.30
C ASP A 172 -17.14 12.71 -17.11
N ARG A 173 -16.15 12.43 -17.96
CA ARG A 173 -15.60 13.41 -18.90
C ARG A 173 -16.38 13.42 -20.19
#